data_fd776b6f741892004959f581376d1843
#
_entry.id   fd776b6f741892004959f581376d1843
#
_cell.length_a   1.000
_cell.length_b   1.000
_cell.length_c   1.000
_cell.angle_alpha   90.00
_cell.angle_beta   90.00
_cell.angle_gamma   90.00
#
_symmetry.space_group_name_H-M   'P 1'
#
loop_
_entity.id
_entity.type
_entity.pdbx_description
1 polymer ?
#
loop_
_entity_poly.entity_id
_entity_poly.type
_entity_poly.pdbx_seq_one_letter_code
_entity_poly.pdbx_strand_id
1 'polypeptide(L)'
;MNAKMFKSFLFEAQNSFFRVLLRLRFPIKRKPKVSFLGNEYSGYWFPDCLINRRGTIWGVGLGKDSSFELILTQKGYKFFGFGPEKSCFKESLRQFADTDAVLYQYGLWDKTGEFKYSGENISIVNIFNSNKLSEEEIEIKSLWEVAKDLNLDSLVNPRVLKMNIEGAEREILFKLTKYPLNFDVIIFQAEFLFHIGFIHFQKKIKAFFELNLILSKLLSAKWELVYFSRHQIILSRIELK
;
A
#
# COMPACT_ATOMS: atom_id res chain seq x y z
N MET A 1 -25.54 0.12 25.72
CA MET A 1 -24.61 -0.03 24.58
C MET A 1 -24.52 -1.51 24.24
N ASN A 2 -24.80 -1.89 23.00
CA ASN A 2 -24.79 -3.30 22.56
C ASN A 2 -23.32 -3.78 22.48
N ALA A 3 -23.07 -5.08 22.73
CA ALA A 3 -21.72 -5.68 22.76
C ALA A 3 -20.90 -5.43 21.46
N LYS A 4 -21.56 -5.35 20.31
CA LYS A 4 -20.94 -5.04 19.02
C LYS A 4 -20.42 -3.60 18.98
N MET A 5 -21.22 -2.64 19.46
CA MET A 5 -20.82 -1.23 19.53
C MET A 5 -19.66 -1.03 20.52
N PHE A 6 -19.69 -1.71 21.65
CA PHE A 6 -18.59 -1.65 22.63
C PHE A 6 -17.28 -2.18 22.07
N LYS A 7 -17.30 -3.33 21.36
CA LYS A 7 -16.11 -3.89 20.69
C LYS A 7 -15.56 -2.94 19.62
N SER A 8 -16.43 -2.33 18.81
CA SER A 8 -16.03 -1.35 17.80
C SER A 8 -15.40 -0.11 18.42
N PHE A 9 -15.98 0.42 19.51
CA PHE A 9 -15.43 1.55 20.26
C PHE A 9 -14.03 1.25 20.80
N LEU A 10 -13.84 0.09 21.44
CA LEU A 10 -12.53 -0.31 21.96
C LEU A 10 -11.49 -0.50 20.86
N PHE A 11 -11.89 -1.05 19.72
CA PHE A 11 -11.03 -1.20 18.54
C PHE A 11 -10.54 0.17 18.03
N GLU A 12 -11.45 1.13 17.87
CA GLU A 12 -11.09 2.49 17.43
C GLU A 12 -10.26 3.25 18.48
N ALA A 13 -10.53 3.06 19.76
CA ALA A 13 -9.73 3.65 20.84
C ALA A 13 -8.28 3.13 20.81
N GLN A 14 -8.09 1.82 20.63
CA GLN A 14 -6.75 1.25 20.46
C GLN A 14 -6.04 1.80 19.22
N ASN A 15 -6.73 1.84 18.08
CA ASN A 15 -6.15 2.37 16.85
C ASN A 15 -5.76 3.84 17.01
N SER A 16 -6.59 4.63 17.71
CA SER A 16 -6.30 6.03 18.01
C SER A 16 -5.07 6.19 18.91
N PHE A 17 -4.92 5.35 19.92
CA PHE A 17 -3.74 5.33 20.78
C PHE A 17 -2.45 5.08 19.99
N PHE A 18 -2.41 4.04 19.16
CA PHE A 18 -1.23 3.77 18.33
C PHE A 18 -0.95 4.88 17.31
N ARG A 19 -1.99 5.50 16.72
CA ARG A 19 -1.83 6.67 15.84
C ARG A 19 -1.18 7.85 16.56
N VAL A 20 -1.60 8.13 17.79
CA VAL A 20 -1.00 9.20 18.60
C VAL A 20 0.47 8.90 18.89
N LEU A 21 0.80 7.69 19.32
CA LEU A 21 2.19 7.29 19.56
C LEU A 21 3.07 7.42 18.31
N LEU A 22 2.57 6.99 17.13
CA LEU A 22 3.30 7.15 15.88
C LEU A 22 3.53 8.62 15.52
N ARG A 23 2.52 9.49 15.70
CA ARG A 23 2.65 10.94 15.44
C ARG A 23 3.63 11.62 16.40
N LEU A 24 3.65 11.22 17.67
CA LEU A 24 4.63 11.73 18.64
C LEU A 24 6.05 11.28 18.29
N ARG A 25 6.21 10.03 17.86
CA ARG A 25 7.51 9.47 17.49
C ARG A 25 8.04 9.98 16.16
N PHE A 26 7.15 10.19 15.19
CA PHE A 26 7.47 10.60 13.82
C PHE A 26 6.68 11.88 13.46
N PRO A 27 7.10 13.05 13.96
CA PRO A 27 6.44 14.29 13.64
C PRO A 27 6.59 14.64 12.16
N ILE A 28 5.48 15.01 11.53
CA ILE A 28 5.50 15.52 10.16
C ILE A 28 6.10 16.94 10.19
N LYS A 29 7.34 17.05 9.70
CA LYS A 29 8.07 18.33 9.68
C LYS A 29 7.53 19.31 8.64
N ARG A 30 7.18 18.80 7.46
CA ARG A 30 6.58 19.54 6.35
C ARG A 30 5.23 18.94 6.04
N LYS A 31 4.20 19.78 5.95
CA LYS A 31 2.82 19.33 5.65
C LYS A 31 2.47 19.86 4.26
N PRO A 32 2.75 19.12 3.19
CA PRO A 32 2.25 19.49 1.88
C PRO A 32 0.72 19.52 1.90
N LYS A 33 0.12 20.33 1.05
CA LYS A 33 -1.31 20.16 0.77
C LYS A 33 -1.53 18.78 0.16
N VAL A 34 -2.61 18.12 0.56
CA VAL A 34 -3.02 16.81 0.05
C VAL A 34 -4.49 16.86 -0.28
N SER A 35 -4.85 16.29 -1.42
CA SER A 35 -6.24 16.07 -1.84
C SER A 35 -6.58 14.59 -1.80
N PHE A 36 -7.84 14.31 -1.49
CA PHE A 36 -8.36 12.95 -1.55
C PHE A 36 -8.79 12.65 -2.99
N LEU A 37 -8.18 11.66 -3.61
CA LEU A 37 -8.46 11.23 -4.97
C LEU A 37 -9.10 9.84 -4.96
N GLY A 38 -10.08 9.63 -5.83
CA GLY A 38 -10.87 8.39 -5.87
C GLY A 38 -12.17 8.51 -5.06
N ASN A 39 -12.84 7.39 -4.84
CA ASN A 39 -14.06 7.32 -4.07
C ASN A 39 -13.79 7.01 -2.58
N GLU A 40 -14.85 6.96 -1.77
CA GLU A 40 -14.75 6.73 -0.32
C GLU A 40 -14.17 5.35 0.08
N TYR A 41 -14.20 4.35 -0.82
CA TYR A 41 -13.76 2.97 -0.55
C TYR A 41 -12.30 2.72 -0.95
N SER A 42 -11.87 3.27 -2.10
CA SER A 42 -10.55 3.02 -2.68
C SER A 42 -9.74 4.29 -2.93
N GLY A 43 -10.21 5.44 -2.45
CA GLY A 43 -9.51 6.71 -2.58
C GLY A 43 -8.33 6.83 -1.64
N TYR A 44 -7.37 7.66 -2.06
CA TYR A 44 -6.15 7.95 -1.30
C TYR A 44 -5.88 9.44 -1.24
N TRP A 45 -5.31 9.86 -0.12
CA TRP A 45 -4.71 11.19 -0.02
C TRP A 45 -3.44 11.22 -0.88
N PHE A 46 -3.30 12.29 -1.66
CA PHE A 46 -2.16 12.46 -2.56
C PHE A 46 -1.67 13.92 -2.52
N PRO A 47 -0.35 14.18 -2.58
CA PRO A 47 0.19 15.54 -2.54
C PRO A 47 -0.28 16.37 -3.74
N ASP A 48 -0.87 17.54 -3.48
CA ASP A 48 -1.44 18.41 -4.52
C ASP A 48 -0.40 18.82 -5.57
N CYS A 49 0.82 19.10 -5.14
CA CYS A 49 1.92 19.48 -6.03
C CYS A 49 2.33 18.38 -7.02
N LEU A 50 1.87 17.14 -6.82
CA LEU A 50 2.13 16.02 -7.72
C LEU A 50 0.94 15.70 -8.64
N ILE A 51 -0.30 16.13 -8.33
CA ILE A 51 -1.51 15.73 -9.06
C ILE A 51 -1.44 16.02 -10.57
N ASN A 52 -0.85 17.17 -10.94
CA ASN A 52 -0.76 17.60 -12.33
C ASN A 52 0.65 17.39 -12.93
N ARG A 53 1.50 16.61 -12.27
CA ARG A 53 2.79 16.22 -12.84
C ARG A 53 2.60 14.94 -13.67
N ARG A 54 3.37 14.85 -14.75
CA ARG A 54 3.55 13.57 -15.43
C ARG A 54 4.52 12.73 -14.62
N GLY A 55 4.22 11.46 -14.47
CA GLY A 55 5.03 10.54 -13.66
C GLY A 55 4.67 9.09 -13.93
N THR A 56 5.15 8.22 -13.08
CA THR A 56 4.83 6.79 -13.11
C THR A 56 4.23 6.37 -11.78
N ILE A 57 3.15 5.60 -11.81
CA ILE A 57 2.57 5.01 -10.60
C ILE A 57 2.49 3.49 -10.75
N TRP A 58 2.96 2.80 -9.73
CA TRP A 58 2.80 1.36 -9.54
C TRP A 58 1.73 1.12 -8.49
N GLY A 59 0.61 0.53 -8.90
CA GLY A 59 -0.48 0.13 -8.00
C GLY A 59 -0.37 -1.35 -7.67
N VAL A 60 0.08 -1.66 -6.46
CA VAL A 60 0.19 -3.03 -5.97
C VAL A 60 -1.04 -3.37 -5.14
N GLY A 61 -1.78 -4.36 -5.59
CA GLY A 61 -3.10 -4.74 -5.08
C GLY A 61 -4.23 -4.09 -5.88
N LEU A 62 -4.48 -4.63 -7.09
CA LEU A 62 -5.66 -4.27 -7.89
C LEU A 62 -6.91 -4.80 -7.19
N GLY A 63 -7.82 -3.90 -6.87
CA GLY A 63 -9.14 -4.20 -6.33
C GLY A 63 -10.24 -4.10 -7.40
N LYS A 64 -11.50 -4.22 -6.98
CA LYS A 64 -12.68 -3.98 -7.87
C LYS A 64 -12.84 -2.51 -8.25
N ASP A 65 -12.17 -1.62 -7.57
CA ASP A 65 -12.22 -0.18 -7.78
C ASP A 65 -10.81 0.38 -7.80
N SER A 66 -10.45 0.99 -8.91
CA SER A 66 -9.16 1.64 -9.15
C SER A 66 -9.33 3.14 -9.43
N SER A 67 -10.35 3.77 -8.84
CA SER A 67 -10.69 5.17 -9.09
C SER A 67 -9.54 6.15 -8.78
N PHE A 68 -8.72 5.86 -7.76
CA PHE A 68 -7.54 6.65 -7.45
C PHE A 68 -6.51 6.62 -8.59
N GLU A 69 -6.15 5.43 -9.03
CA GLU A 69 -5.16 5.22 -10.10
C GLU A 69 -5.68 5.76 -11.43
N LEU A 70 -6.98 5.58 -11.72
CA LEU A 70 -7.60 6.09 -12.92
C LEU A 70 -7.55 7.62 -13.00
N ILE A 71 -7.83 8.33 -11.90
CA ILE A 71 -7.70 9.78 -11.83
C ILE A 71 -6.26 10.22 -12.15
N LEU A 72 -5.26 9.57 -11.57
CA LEU A 72 -3.86 9.91 -11.84
C LEU A 72 -3.45 9.59 -13.29
N THR A 73 -3.95 8.50 -13.87
CA THR A 73 -3.73 8.16 -15.29
C THR A 73 -4.31 9.25 -16.20
N GLN A 74 -5.52 9.74 -15.91
CA GLN A 74 -6.14 10.87 -16.63
C GLN A 74 -5.36 12.18 -16.45
N LYS A 75 -4.59 12.33 -15.38
CA LYS A 75 -3.68 13.46 -15.15
C LYS A 75 -2.29 13.29 -15.79
N GLY A 76 -2.08 12.19 -16.52
CA GLY A 76 -0.86 11.95 -17.28
C GLY A 76 0.18 11.07 -16.61
N TYR A 77 -0.18 10.37 -15.55
CA TYR A 77 0.66 9.33 -14.97
C TYR A 77 0.58 8.06 -15.83
N LYS A 78 1.72 7.44 -16.12
CA LYS A 78 1.77 6.08 -16.65
C LYS A 78 1.51 5.09 -15.51
N PHE A 79 0.47 4.29 -15.64
CA PHE A 79 0.07 3.33 -14.61
C PHE A 79 0.56 1.92 -14.92
N PHE A 80 1.18 1.29 -13.93
CA PHE A 80 1.48 -0.14 -13.89
C PHE A 80 0.70 -0.76 -12.72
N GLY A 81 -0.27 -1.61 -13.04
CA GLY A 81 -1.14 -2.25 -12.05
C GLY A 81 -0.79 -3.73 -11.87
N PHE A 82 -0.74 -4.18 -10.61
CA PHE A 82 -0.40 -5.55 -10.24
C PHE A 82 -1.45 -6.13 -9.31
N GLY A 83 -2.05 -7.25 -9.69
CA GLY A 83 -3.05 -7.93 -8.87
C GLY A 83 -3.27 -9.37 -9.32
N PRO A 84 -3.16 -10.36 -8.41
CA PRO A 84 -3.23 -11.78 -8.76
C PRO A 84 -4.67 -12.29 -8.92
N GLU A 85 -5.65 -11.59 -8.34
CA GLU A 85 -7.04 -12.04 -8.28
C GLU A 85 -7.75 -11.79 -9.62
N LYS A 86 -8.24 -12.86 -10.26
CA LYS A 86 -8.80 -12.83 -11.62
C LYS A 86 -9.98 -11.90 -11.78
N SER A 87 -10.89 -11.85 -10.79
CA SER A 87 -12.10 -11.01 -10.90
C SER A 87 -11.76 -9.52 -10.81
N CYS A 88 -10.86 -9.15 -9.88
CA CYS A 88 -10.35 -7.79 -9.74
C CYS A 88 -9.53 -7.37 -10.96
N PHE A 89 -8.66 -8.26 -11.47
CA PHE A 89 -7.89 -8.01 -12.67
C PHE A 89 -8.77 -7.76 -13.91
N LYS A 90 -9.80 -8.59 -14.10
CA LYS A 90 -10.78 -8.43 -15.20
C LYS A 90 -11.54 -7.09 -15.09
N GLU A 91 -11.88 -6.69 -13.87
CA GLU A 91 -12.54 -5.40 -13.65
C GLU A 91 -11.59 -4.22 -13.92
N SER A 92 -10.34 -4.33 -13.49
CA SER A 92 -9.32 -3.33 -13.80
C SER A 92 -9.08 -3.19 -15.32
N LEU A 93 -9.07 -4.31 -16.07
CA LEU A 93 -8.97 -4.25 -17.54
C LEU A 93 -10.11 -3.43 -18.17
N ARG A 94 -11.33 -3.50 -17.60
CA ARG A 94 -12.46 -2.69 -18.08
C ARG A 94 -12.29 -1.21 -17.73
N GLN A 95 -11.86 -0.93 -16.50
CA GLN A 95 -11.72 0.46 -16.04
C GLN A 95 -10.61 1.21 -16.78
N PHE A 96 -9.57 0.51 -17.22
CA PHE A 96 -8.41 1.09 -17.92
C PHE A 96 -8.41 0.86 -19.43
N ALA A 97 -9.54 0.38 -20.01
CA ALA A 97 -9.60 0.01 -21.45
C ALA A 97 -9.20 1.13 -22.41
N ASP A 98 -9.54 2.38 -22.07
CA ASP A 98 -9.25 3.57 -22.91
C ASP A 98 -8.01 4.34 -22.43
N THR A 99 -7.05 3.66 -21.79
CA THR A 99 -5.82 4.26 -21.27
C THR A 99 -4.58 3.49 -21.76
N ASP A 100 -3.39 4.06 -21.54
CA ASP A 100 -2.10 3.41 -21.78
C ASP A 100 -1.57 2.63 -20.55
N ALA A 101 -2.46 2.30 -19.61
CA ALA A 101 -2.15 1.52 -18.42
C ALA A 101 -1.64 0.11 -18.79
N VAL A 102 -0.64 -0.36 -18.06
CA VAL A 102 -0.10 -1.71 -18.21
C VAL A 102 -0.48 -2.53 -16.98
N LEU A 103 -1.27 -3.57 -17.18
CA LEU A 103 -1.81 -4.38 -16.07
C LEU A 103 -1.22 -5.79 -16.11
N TYR A 104 -0.85 -6.29 -14.93
CA TYR A 104 -0.26 -7.62 -14.75
C TYR A 104 -1.11 -8.46 -13.80
N GLN A 105 -1.45 -9.67 -14.24
CA GLN A 105 -2.24 -10.62 -13.43
C GLN A 105 -1.34 -11.46 -12.52
N TYR A 106 -0.49 -10.80 -11.74
CA TYR A 106 0.27 -11.38 -10.65
C TYR A 106 0.42 -10.36 -9.52
N GLY A 107 0.62 -10.84 -8.30
CA GLY A 107 0.88 -9.99 -7.17
C GLY A 107 2.36 -9.62 -7.05
N LEU A 108 2.64 -8.52 -6.33
CA LEU A 108 4.01 -8.16 -5.96
C LEU A 108 4.23 -8.37 -4.46
N TRP A 109 5.38 -8.99 -4.13
CA TRP A 109 5.78 -9.18 -2.75
C TRP A 109 7.30 -9.08 -2.59
N ASP A 110 7.83 -9.53 -1.43
CA ASP A 110 9.28 -9.54 -1.16
C ASP A 110 10.02 -10.69 -1.88
N LYS A 111 9.31 -11.69 -2.39
CA LYS A 111 9.86 -12.87 -3.09
C LYS A 111 8.92 -13.37 -4.18
N THR A 112 9.48 -14.12 -5.13
CA THR A 112 8.75 -14.80 -6.21
C THR A 112 8.31 -16.18 -5.78
N GLY A 113 7.15 -16.63 -6.27
CA GLY A 113 6.60 -17.97 -6.05
C GLY A 113 5.14 -18.09 -6.44
N GLU A 114 4.65 -19.32 -6.42
CA GLU A 114 3.24 -19.67 -6.56
C GLU A 114 2.64 -19.91 -5.17
N PHE A 115 1.44 -19.37 -4.94
CA PHE A 115 0.78 -19.45 -3.66
C PHE A 115 -0.66 -19.91 -3.84
N LYS A 116 -1.13 -20.77 -2.96
CA LYS A 116 -2.54 -21.15 -2.90
C LYS A 116 -3.28 -20.21 -1.98
N TYR A 117 -4.45 -19.76 -2.41
CA TYR A 117 -5.28 -18.89 -1.58
C TYR A 117 -6.66 -19.52 -1.32
N SER A 118 -7.27 -19.13 -0.22
CA SER A 118 -8.59 -19.59 0.17
C SER A 118 -9.51 -18.43 0.48
N GLY A 119 -10.49 -18.15 -0.39
CA GLY A 119 -11.63 -17.32 -0.08
C GLY A 119 -11.59 -15.87 -0.54
N GLU A 120 -12.65 -15.14 -0.19
CA GLU A 120 -13.08 -13.87 -0.78
C GLU A 120 -12.16 -12.66 -0.56
N ASN A 121 -11.18 -12.74 0.36
CA ASN A 121 -10.21 -11.68 0.62
C ASN A 121 -8.80 -12.25 0.52
N ILE A 122 -8.14 -11.95 -0.59
CA ILE A 122 -6.74 -12.31 -0.80
C ILE A 122 -5.87 -11.32 -0.03
N SER A 123 -5.50 -11.68 1.19
CA SER A 123 -4.30 -11.11 1.78
C SER A 123 -3.18 -12.15 1.74
N ILE A 124 -1.97 -11.74 1.37
CA ILE A 124 -0.80 -12.64 1.40
C ILE A 124 -0.61 -13.21 2.81
N VAL A 125 -0.96 -12.44 3.84
CA VAL A 125 -0.96 -12.88 5.23
C VAL A 125 -1.94 -14.03 5.48
N ASN A 126 -3.12 -14.04 4.83
CA ASN A 126 -4.08 -15.15 4.93
C ASN A 126 -3.62 -16.40 4.18
N ILE A 127 -2.85 -16.26 3.11
CA ILE A 127 -2.27 -17.39 2.36
C ILE A 127 -1.40 -18.27 3.27
N PHE A 128 -0.61 -17.65 4.16
CA PHE A 128 0.27 -18.40 5.08
C PHE A 128 -0.43 -18.97 6.32
N ASN A 129 -1.60 -18.43 6.68
CA ASN A 129 -2.29 -18.78 7.93
C ASN A 129 -3.57 -19.60 7.74
N SER A 130 -4.02 -19.84 6.49
CA SER A 130 -5.24 -20.59 6.24
C SER A 130 -4.97 -22.07 6.05
N ASN A 131 -5.54 -22.88 6.94
CA ASN A 131 -5.66 -24.33 6.73
C ASN A 131 -6.77 -24.71 5.71
N LYS A 132 -7.42 -23.71 5.09
CA LYS A 132 -8.41 -23.92 4.04
C LYS A 132 -7.71 -23.81 2.69
N LEU A 133 -7.51 -24.93 2.06
CA LEU A 133 -7.02 -25.03 0.69
C LEU A 133 -8.14 -24.55 -0.25
N SER A 134 -7.91 -23.44 -0.95
CA SER A 134 -8.64 -23.16 -2.19
C SER A 134 -7.91 -23.84 -3.33
N GLU A 135 -8.64 -24.15 -4.39
CA GLU A 135 -8.07 -24.79 -5.58
C GLU A 135 -7.38 -23.78 -6.51
N GLU A 136 -7.34 -22.50 -6.17
CA GLU A 136 -6.80 -21.46 -7.05
C GLU A 136 -5.38 -21.09 -6.66
N GLU A 137 -4.46 -21.23 -7.62
CA GLU A 137 -3.07 -20.78 -7.50
C GLU A 137 -2.93 -19.36 -8.03
N ILE A 138 -2.16 -18.55 -7.32
CA ILE A 138 -1.83 -17.19 -7.73
C ILE A 138 -0.33 -17.05 -7.90
N GLU A 139 0.06 -16.35 -8.95
CA GLU A 139 1.46 -15.97 -9.19
C GLU A 139 1.81 -14.72 -8.39
N ILE A 140 2.94 -14.78 -7.70
CA ILE A 140 3.53 -13.64 -6.99
C ILE A 140 4.94 -13.46 -7.52
N LYS A 141 5.30 -12.22 -7.86
CA LYS A 141 6.68 -11.85 -8.23
C LYS A 141 7.32 -10.93 -7.22
N SER A 142 8.62 -11.02 -7.11
CA SER A 142 9.40 -10.10 -6.31
C SER A 142 9.31 -8.69 -6.89
N LEU A 143 8.98 -7.68 -6.05
CA LEU A 143 9.00 -6.27 -6.46
C LEU A 143 10.37 -5.88 -7.06
N TRP A 144 11.49 -6.45 -6.57
CA TRP A 144 12.85 -6.17 -7.05
C TRP A 144 13.12 -6.74 -8.43
N GLU A 145 12.64 -7.95 -8.71
CA GLU A 145 12.74 -8.58 -10.04
C GLU A 145 11.95 -7.76 -11.06
N VAL A 146 10.70 -7.44 -10.75
CA VAL A 146 9.84 -6.66 -11.65
C VAL A 146 10.38 -5.24 -11.83
N ALA A 147 10.95 -4.62 -10.78
CA ALA A 147 11.60 -3.31 -10.90
C ALA A 147 12.81 -3.33 -11.86
N LYS A 148 13.56 -4.41 -11.87
CA LYS A 148 14.65 -4.64 -12.83
C LYS A 148 14.12 -4.88 -14.23
N ASP A 149 13.14 -5.78 -14.38
CA ASP A 149 12.58 -6.17 -15.69
C ASP A 149 11.91 -4.99 -16.41
N LEU A 150 11.21 -4.13 -15.68
CA LEU A 150 10.56 -2.92 -16.19
C LEU A 150 11.51 -1.71 -16.21
N ASN A 151 12.78 -1.88 -15.86
CA ASN A 151 13.78 -0.82 -15.82
C ASN A 151 13.27 0.42 -15.06
N LEU A 152 12.90 0.24 -13.77
CA LEU A 152 12.32 1.29 -12.92
C LEU A 152 13.07 2.61 -13.01
N ASP A 153 14.39 2.57 -13.10
CA ASP A 153 15.24 3.76 -13.12
C ASP A 153 15.06 4.62 -14.37
N SER A 154 14.58 4.04 -15.47
CA SER A 154 14.29 4.74 -16.73
C SER A 154 12.88 5.35 -16.78
N LEU A 155 12.01 5.02 -15.82
CA LEU A 155 10.63 5.50 -15.80
C LEU A 155 10.56 6.98 -15.40
N VAL A 156 9.51 7.64 -15.90
CA VAL A 156 9.30 9.09 -15.66
C VAL A 156 9.03 9.40 -14.19
N ASN A 157 9.72 10.41 -13.67
CA ASN A 157 9.54 10.91 -12.31
C ASN A 157 8.34 11.88 -12.21
N PRO A 158 7.63 11.93 -11.09
CA PRO A 158 7.85 11.13 -9.87
C PRO A 158 7.40 9.67 -10.07
N ARG A 159 8.18 8.73 -9.51
CA ARG A 159 7.85 7.31 -9.47
C ARG A 159 7.17 7.00 -8.13
N VAL A 160 5.92 6.66 -8.20
CA VAL A 160 5.06 6.41 -7.05
C VAL A 160 4.83 4.91 -6.88
N LEU A 161 5.08 4.39 -5.68
CA LEU A 161 4.67 3.05 -5.27
C LEU A 161 3.46 3.17 -4.34
N LYS A 162 2.29 2.72 -4.79
CA LYS A 162 1.09 2.59 -3.95
C LYS A 162 0.86 1.13 -3.65
N MET A 163 0.68 0.80 -2.37
CA MET A 163 0.42 -0.56 -1.91
C MET A 163 -0.86 -0.62 -1.08
N ASN A 164 -1.71 -1.59 -1.43
CA ASN A 164 -2.87 -2.02 -0.65
C ASN A 164 -3.02 -3.53 -0.81
N ILE A 165 -2.28 -4.28 0.00
CA ILE A 165 -2.11 -5.74 -0.12
C ILE A 165 -2.33 -6.46 1.22
N GLU A 166 -3.24 -5.90 2.02
CA GLU A 166 -3.84 -6.56 3.18
C GLU A 166 -2.81 -7.06 4.22
N GLY A 167 -1.77 -6.22 4.46
CA GLY A 167 -0.73 -6.46 5.47
C GLY A 167 0.59 -6.99 4.94
N ALA A 168 0.68 -7.37 3.66
CA ALA A 168 1.93 -7.80 3.04
C ALA A 168 2.89 -6.63 2.71
N GLU A 169 2.43 -5.39 2.87
CA GLU A 169 3.25 -4.19 2.77
C GLU A 169 4.44 -4.24 3.74
N ARG A 170 4.27 -4.89 4.87
CA ARG A 170 5.28 -5.01 5.92
C ARG A 170 6.58 -5.61 5.40
N GLU A 171 6.52 -6.73 4.70
CA GLU A 171 7.67 -7.45 4.16
C GLU A 171 8.36 -6.63 3.07
N ILE A 172 7.59 -6.02 2.18
CA ILE A 172 8.11 -5.12 1.14
C ILE A 172 8.83 -3.94 1.77
N LEU A 173 8.19 -3.22 2.70
CA LEU A 173 8.76 -2.05 3.37
C LEU A 173 10.04 -2.43 4.14
N PHE A 174 10.04 -3.56 4.85
CA PHE A 174 11.21 -4.03 5.57
C PHE A 174 12.38 -4.34 4.62
N LYS A 175 12.11 -4.97 3.47
CA LYS A 175 13.12 -5.26 2.46
C LYS A 175 13.62 -3.98 1.77
N LEU A 176 12.75 -2.98 1.53
CA LEU A 176 13.15 -1.67 1.01
C LEU A 176 14.12 -0.92 1.94
N THR A 177 14.09 -1.18 3.25
CA THR A 177 15.09 -0.60 4.17
C THR A 177 16.49 -1.15 3.96
N LYS A 178 16.64 -2.33 3.39
CA LYS A 178 17.92 -3.01 3.14
C LYS A 178 18.35 -2.91 1.68
N TYR A 179 17.40 -3.02 0.79
CA TYR A 179 17.59 -3.03 -0.66
C TYR A 179 16.68 -1.97 -1.29
N PRO A 180 17.08 -0.70 -1.24
CA PRO A 180 16.24 0.40 -1.72
C PRO A 180 16.01 0.32 -3.22
N LEU A 181 14.79 0.67 -3.64
CA LEU A 181 14.43 0.92 -5.03
C LEU A 181 14.20 2.42 -5.24
N ASN A 182 14.36 2.89 -6.47
CA ASN A 182 14.29 4.31 -6.81
C ASN A 182 12.85 4.82 -6.99
N PHE A 183 11.96 4.52 -6.06
CA PHE A 183 10.70 5.22 -5.93
C PHE A 183 10.92 6.58 -5.25
N ASP A 184 10.18 7.59 -5.70
CA ASP A 184 10.24 8.95 -5.18
C ASP A 184 9.19 9.16 -4.07
N VAL A 185 8.06 8.45 -4.18
CA VAL A 185 6.96 8.49 -3.22
C VAL A 185 6.46 7.06 -2.94
N ILE A 186 6.22 6.75 -1.68
CA ILE A 186 5.57 5.50 -1.25
C ILE A 186 4.28 5.84 -0.53
N ILE A 187 3.18 5.23 -0.96
CA ILE A 187 1.86 5.33 -0.36
C ILE A 187 1.43 3.92 0.05
N PHE A 188 1.08 3.75 1.30
CA PHE A 188 0.59 2.45 1.76
C PHE A 188 -0.41 2.58 2.91
N GLN A 189 -1.19 1.53 3.10
CA GLN A 189 -2.04 1.38 4.27
C GLN A 189 -1.35 0.43 5.26
N ALA A 190 -1.15 0.86 6.50
CA ALA A 190 -0.52 0.04 7.53
C ALA A 190 -1.54 -0.97 8.13
N GLU A 191 -2.13 -1.80 7.26
CA GLU A 191 -3.20 -2.73 7.63
C GLU A 191 -2.71 -3.81 8.58
N PHE A 192 -1.46 -4.24 8.44
CA PHE A 192 -0.82 -5.17 9.37
C PHE A 192 -0.77 -4.68 10.83
N LEU A 193 -1.01 -3.38 11.07
CA LEU A 193 -1.17 -2.82 12.41
C LEU A 193 -2.64 -2.53 12.72
N PHE A 194 -3.34 -1.83 11.82
CA PHE A 194 -4.63 -1.23 12.15
C PHE A 194 -5.81 -2.19 11.95
N HIS A 195 -5.65 -3.27 11.16
CA HIS A 195 -6.68 -4.30 10.98
C HIS A 195 -6.58 -5.47 11.99
N ILE A 196 -5.54 -5.50 12.83
CA ILE A 196 -5.48 -6.49 13.92
C ILE A 196 -6.63 -6.25 14.89
N GLY A 197 -7.47 -7.27 15.07
CA GLY A 197 -8.64 -7.21 15.95
C GLY A 197 -8.27 -6.90 17.40
N PHE A 198 -9.19 -6.29 18.14
CA PHE A 198 -9.02 -5.90 19.54
C PHE A 198 -8.51 -7.03 20.44
N ILE A 199 -8.97 -8.27 20.21
CA ILE A 199 -8.63 -9.46 21.02
C ILE A 199 -7.13 -9.82 20.89
N HIS A 200 -6.44 -9.37 19.84
CA HIS A 200 -5.05 -9.70 19.56
C HIS A 200 -4.07 -8.56 19.94
N PHE A 201 -4.25 -7.97 21.11
CA PHE A 201 -3.47 -6.81 21.56
C PHE A 201 -1.95 -7.04 21.51
N GLN A 202 -1.47 -8.23 21.91
CA GLN A 202 -0.03 -8.55 21.83
C GLN A 202 0.49 -8.55 20.39
N LYS A 203 -0.29 -9.09 19.43
CA LYS A 203 0.05 -9.04 18.00
C LYS A 203 0.11 -7.60 17.51
N LYS A 204 -0.81 -6.75 17.99
CA LYS A 204 -0.86 -5.34 17.64
C LYS A 204 0.35 -4.56 18.17
N ILE A 205 0.77 -4.83 19.40
CA ILE A 205 1.99 -4.27 19.98
C ILE A 205 3.21 -4.66 19.12
N LYS A 206 3.35 -5.94 18.76
CA LYS A 206 4.43 -6.41 17.90
C LYS A 206 4.44 -5.67 16.56
N ALA A 207 3.29 -5.61 15.88
CA ALA A 207 3.14 -4.89 14.60
C ALA A 207 3.47 -3.39 14.73
N PHE A 208 3.13 -2.77 15.86
CA PHE A 208 3.49 -1.38 16.15
C PHE A 208 5.01 -1.19 16.23
N PHE A 209 5.73 -2.06 16.94
CA PHE A 209 7.19 -1.99 17.02
C PHE A 209 7.84 -2.25 15.65
N GLU A 210 7.30 -3.19 14.87
CA GLU A 210 7.77 -3.46 13.51
C GLU A 210 7.59 -2.24 12.61
N LEU A 211 6.44 -1.59 12.62
CA LEU A 211 6.22 -0.34 11.87
C LEU A 211 7.15 0.78 12.33
N ASN A 212 7.36 0.94 13.65
CA ASN A 212 8.34 1.91 14.17
C ASN A 212 9.74 1.66 13.66
N LEU A 213 10.18 0.39 13.63
CA LEU A 213 11.50 0.02 13.12
C LEU A 213 11.63 0.32 11.62
N ILE A 214 10.60 -0.04 10.83
CA ILE A 214 10.55 0.22 9.39
C ILE A 214 10.62 1.74 9.13
N LEU A 215 9.75 2.53 9.75
CA LEU A 215 9.74 3.98 9.58
C LEU A 215 11.07 4.61 10.01
N SER A 216 11.62 4.23 11.15
CA SER A 216 12.92 4.73 11.61
C SER A 216 14.03 4.49 10.59
N LYS A 217 14.08 3.30 9.97
CA LYS A 217 15.07 2.96 8.95
C LYS A 217 14.85 3.72 7.65
N LEU A 218 13.59 3.84 7.18
CA LEU A 218 13.27 4.59 5.97
C LEU A 218 13.61 6.07 6.14
N LEU A 219 13.25 6.69 7.28
CA LEU A 219 13.58 8.08 7.56
C LEU A 219 15.11 8.31 7.66
N SER A 220 15.86 7.35 8.20
CA SER A 220 17.32 7.39 8.18
C SER A 220 17.91 7.27 6.77
N ALA A 221 17.20 6.64 5.84
CA ALA A 221 17.54 6.50 4.42
C ALA A 221 17.01 7.66 3.55
N LYS A 222 16.86 8.87 4.12
CA LYS A 222 16.42 10.11 3.46
C LYS A 222 14.97 10.11 2.98
N TRP A 223 14.11 9.24 3.48
CA TRP A 223 12.67 9.39 3.33
C TRP A 223 12.14 10.42 4.32
N GLU A 224 11.12 11.17 3.96
CA GLU A 224 10.37 12.05 4.83
C GLU A 224 8.95 11.53 4.98
N LEU A 225 8.43 11.52 6.22
CA LEU A 225 7.01 11.29 6.47
C LEU A 225 6.26 12.59 6.16
N VAL A 226 5.42 12.56 5.14
CA VAL A 226 4.71 13.75 4.64
C VAL A 226 3.22 13.75 4.96
N TYR A 227 2.64 12.57 5.17
CA TYR A 227 1.25 12.44 5.54
C TYR A 227 1.00 11.18 6.37
N PHE A 228 0.11 11.30 7.36
CA PHE A 228 -0.38 10.20 8.15
C PHE A 228 -1.82 10.46 8.61
N SER A 229 -2.78 9.69 8.12
CA SER A 229 -4.18 9.74 8.54
C SER A 229 -4.78 8.35 8.58
N ARG A 230 -5.55 8.07 9.62
CA ARG A 230 -6.15 6.76 9.89
C ARG A 230 -5.10 5.63 9.78
N HIS A 231 -5.03 4.96 8.65
CA HIS A 231 -4.08 3.87 8.36
C HIS A 231 -3.18 4.19 7.14
N GLN A 232 -3.43 5.29 6.41
CA GLN A 232 -2.63 5.68 5.26
C GLN A 232 -1.38 6.45 5.69
N ILE A 233 -0.25 6.07 5.09
CA ILE A 233 1.07 6.68 5.29
C ILE A 233 1.62 7.06 3.92
N ILE A 234 2.16 8.29 3.82
CA ILE A 234 2.89 8.76 2.63
C ILE A 234 4.30 9.12 3.05
N LEU A 235 5.26 8.51 2.37
CA LEU A 235 6.69 8.80 2.47
C LEU A 235 7.16 9.41 1.15
N SER A 236 8.06 10.40 1.21
CA SER A 236 8.67 11.03 0.03
C SER A 236 10.17 11.17 0.18
N ARG A 237 10.90 10.99 -0.92
CA ARG A 237 12.33 11.34 -1.06
C ARG A 237 12.54 12.67 -1.79
N ILE A 238 11.52 13.16 -2.46
CA ILE A 238 11.56 14.44 -3.18
C ILE A 238 10.88 15.52 -2.35
N GLU A 239 11.32 16.75 -2.54
CA GLU A 239 10.73 17.89 -1.87
C GLU A 239 9.33 18.17 -2.44
N LEU A 240 8.33 18.15 -1.56
CA LEU A 240 6.93 18.47 -1.87
C LEU A 240 6.63 19.91 -1.41
N LYS A 241 6.65 20.82 -2.38
CA LYS A 241 6.34 22.26 -2.18
C LYS A 241 4.91 22.58 -2.56
#